data_17b15d32da088c81c8bb6a8c8a4d7791
#
_entry.id   17b15d32da088c81c8bb6a8c8a4d7791
#
_cell.length_a   1.000
_cell.length_b   1.000
_cell.length_c   1.000
_cell.angle_alpha   90.00
_cell.angle_beta   90.00
_cell.angle_gamma   90.00
#
_symmetry.space_group_name_H-M   'P 1'
#
loop_
_entity.id
_entity.type
_entity.pdbx_description
1 polymer ?
#
loop_
_entity_poly.entity_id
_entity_poly.type
_entity_poly.pdbx_seq_one_letter_code
_entity_poly.pdbx_strand_id
1 'polypeptide(L)'
;MIGSLHPLDLLIIVGYLASVLYIGKRAAKGTTSEDGFFLAGRKLGKLYQFFLNFGNATEPQGAVSTASFVFQQGAPGSWLSFQTVFMNPYFWFMNVWFRRVRLTTLSDLFEARFNSRGLSMFYALFQILVACVFLGFGNVTAYKIASSLVVKSESAWTVEDRAALDGYRDL
;
A
#
# COMPACT_ATOMS: atom_id res chain seq x y z
N MET A 1 -20.05 0.94 16.52
CA MET A 1 -18.82 1.73 16.33
C MET A 1 -18.88 2.78 15.21
N ILE A 2 -19.95 2.84 14.45
CA ILE A 2 -20.17 3.90 13.42
C ILE A 2 -20.72 5.19 14.03
N GLY A 3 -21.13 5.18 15.30
CA GLY A 3 -21.86 6.28 15.95
C GLY A 3 -21.02 7.46 16.47
N SER A 4 -19.70 7.46 16.30
CA SER A 4 -18.82 8.54 16.78
C SER A 4 -18.20 9.39 15.65
N LEU A 5 -18.47 9.05 14.38
CA LEU A 5 -18.02 9.84 13.24
C LEU A 5 -18.97 11.01 13.01
N HIS A 6 -18.41 12.21 12.86
CA HIS A 6 -19.19 13.38 12.51
C HIS A 6 -19.83 13.19 11.10
N PRO A 7 -21.06 13.67 10.85
CA PRO A 7 -21.70 13.55 9.54
C PRO A 7 -20.86 14.09 8.38
N LEU A 8 -20.05 15.12 8.65
CA LEU A 8 -19.11 15.67 7.67
C LEU A 8 -18.03 14.68 7.27
N ASP A 9 -17.48 13.90 8.22
CA ASP A 9 -16.46 12.90 7.93
C ASP A 9 -17.02 11.81 7.03
N LEU A 10 -18.24 11.36 7.32
CA LEU A 10 -18.93 10.38 6.49
C LEU A 10 -19.17 10.91 5.08
N LEU A 11 -19.57 12.16 4.94
CA LEU A 11 -19.78 12.80 3.64
C LEU A 11 -18.50 12.89 2.83
N ILE A 12 -17.36 13.24 3.47
CA ILE A 12 -16.05 13.29 2.83
C ILE A 12 -15.62 11.90 2.36
N ILE A 13 -15.78 10.88 3.20
CA ILE A 13 -15.41 9.50 2.86
C ILE A 13 -16.25 9.00 1.68
N VAL A 14 -17.56 9.17 1.75
CA VAL A 14 -18.48 8.74 0.67
C VAL A 14 -18.20 9.53 -0.62
N GLY A 15 -17.98 10.84 -0.53
CA GLY A 15 -17.64 11.69 -1.66
C GLY A 15 -16.33 11.26 -2.32
N TYR A 16 -15.31 10.93 -1.53
CA TYR A 16 -14.04 10.40 -2.02
C TYR A 16 -14.23 9.07 -2.75
N LEU A 17 -14.90 8.10 -2.12
CA LEU A 17 -15.16 6.79 -2.72
C LEU A 17 -15.98 6.91 -4.02
N ALA A 18 -17.02 7.76 -4.04
CA ALA A 18 -17.80 8.02 -5.23
C ALA A 18 -16.95 8.62 -6.37
N SER A 19 -16.07 9.55 -6.03
CA SER A 19 -15.14 10.17 -6.99
C SER A 19 -14.19 9.15 -7.61
N VAL A 20 -13.60 8.28 -6.79
CA VAL A 20 -12.70 7.20 -7.25
C VAL A 20 -13.44 6.23 -8.15
N LEU A 21 -14.64 5.79 -7.76
CA LEU A 21 -15.48 4.91 -8.57
C LEU A 21 -15.89 5.55 -9.90
N TYR A 22 -16.23 6.83 -9.89
CA TYR A 22 -16.58 7.58 -11.11
C TYR A 22 -15.40 7.67 -12.07
N ILE A 23 -14.21 8.02 -11.58
CA ILE A 23 -12.98 8.09 -12.38
C ILE A 23 -12.64 6.70 -12.94
N GLY A 24 -12.69 5.65 -12.11
CA GLY A 24 -12.44 4.27 -12.53
C GLY A 24 -13.41 3.82 -13.61
N LYS A 25 -14.71 4.07 -13.46
CA LYS A 25 -15.73 3.73 -14.44
C LYS A 25 -15.56 4.51 -15.76
N ARG A 26 -15.14 5.76 -15.67
CA ARG A 26 -14.84 6.58 -16.85
C ARG A 26 -13.59 6.08 -17.59
N ALA A 27 -12.55 5.72 -16.87
CA ALA A 27 -11.32 5.18 -17.45
C ALA A 27 -11.53 3.80 -18.10
N ALA A 28 -12.38 2.94 -17.50
CA ALA A 28 -12.69 1.60 -18.01
C ALA A 28 -13.43 1.64 -19.36
N LYS A 29 -14.22 2.66 -19.65
CA LYS A 29 -15.01 2.76 -20.90
C LYS A 29 -14.19 2.76 -22.20
N GLY A 30 -12.91 3.06 -22.14
CA GLY A 30 -12.01 3.06 -23.30
C GLY A 30 -11.14 1.82 -23.45
N THR A 31 -11.29 0.84 -22.54
CA THR A 31 -10.39 -0.29 -22.42
C THR A 31 -11.06 -1.55 -22.97
N THR A 32 -10.68 -1.95 -24.20
CA THR A 32 -11.24 -3.11 -24.89
C THR A 32 -10.29 -4.29 -25.00
N SER A 33 -9.02 -4.13 -24.59
CA SER A 33 -7.97 -5.16 -24.67
C SER A 33 -7.34 -5.41 -23.30
N GLU A 34 -6.79 -6.62 -23.11
CA GLU A 34 -6.03 -6.99 -21.90
C GLU A 34 -4.85 -6.06 -21.66
N ASP A 35 -4.07 -5.74 -22.70
CA ASP A 35 -2.96 -4.77 -22.63
C ASP A 35 -3.45 -3.36 -22.26
N GLY A 36 -4.64 -2.98 -22.72
CA GLY A 36 -5.27 -1.72 -22.34
C GLY A 36 -5.61 -1.69 -20.85
N PHE A 37 -6.11 -2.79 -20.31
CA PHE A 37 -6.52 -2.90 -18.91
C PHE A 37 -5.33 -2.95 -17.96
N PHE A 38 -4.36 -3.84 -18.18
CA PHE A 38 -3.23 -4.04 -17.28
C PHE A 38 -2.09 -3.02 -17.46
N LEU A 39 -1.88 -2.57 -18.68
CA LEU A 39 -0.74 -1.70 -19.03
C LEU A 39 -1.15 -0.30 -19.48
N ALA A 40 -2.43 0.05 -19.37
CA ALA A 40 -2.98 1.32 -19.88
C ALA A 40 -2.52 1.60 -21.34
N GLY A 41 -2.45 0.55 -22.18
CA GLY A 41 -1.94 0.63 -23.54
C GLY A 41 -0.49 1.12 -23.65
N ARG A 42 0.29 1.08 -22.56
CA ARG A 42 1.68 1.58 -22.46
C ARG A 42 1.83 3.06 -22.82
N LYS A 43 0.74 3.84 -22.70
CA LYS A 43 0.66 5.27 -23.10
C LYS A 43 0.64 6.23 -21.91
N LEU A 44 0.84 5.74 -20.69
CA LEU A 44 0.87 6.58 -19.49
C LEU A 44 1.99 7.61 -19.56
N GLY A 45 1.62 8.88 -19.48
CA GLY A 45 2.57 10.00 -19.44
C GLY A 45 3.40 10.00 -18.15
N LYS A 46 4.52 10.73 -18.18
CA LYS A 46 5.46 10.83 -17.05
C LYS A 46 4.81 11.31 -15.76
N LEU A 47 3.86 12.23 -15.85
CA LEU A 47 3.13 12.76 -14.70
C LEU A 47 2.28 11.69 -14.03
N TYR A 48 1.53 10.89 -14.81
CA TYR A 48 0.74 9.78 -14.28
C TYR A 48 1.61 8.71 -13.64
N GLN A 49 2.74 8.37 -14.26
CA GLN A 49 3.69 7.41 -13.69
C GLN A 49 4.27 7.92 -12.37
N PHE A 50 4.57 9.22 -12.26
CA PHE A 50 5.04 9.82 -11.01
C PHE A 50 4.01 9.65 -9.89
N PHE A 51 2.74 10.03 -10.12
CA PHE A 51 1.70 9.91 -9.11
C PHE A 51 1.37 8.46 -8.76
N LEU A 52 1.38 7.55 -9.74
CA LEU A 52 1.19 6.11 -9.47
C LEU A 52 2.32 5.54 -8.61
N ASN A 53 3.57 5.86 -8.90
CA ASN A 53 4.70 5.42 -8.10
C ASN A 53 4.69 6.04 -6.70
N PHE A 54 4.36 7.33 -6.59
CA PHE A 54 4.22 8.01 -5.31
C PHE A 54 3.13 7.37 -4.45
N GLY A 55 1.94 7.13 -5.03
CA GLY A 55 0.83 6.48 -4.33
C GLY A 55 1.15 5.05 -3.89
N ASN A 56 1.89 4.30 -4.71
CA ASN A 56 2.30 2.93 -4.37
C ASN A 56 3.43 2.89 -3.31
N ALA A 57 4.29 3.92 -3.29
CA ALA A 57 5.38 4.01 -2.31
C ALA A 57 4.93 4.58 -0.95
N THR A 58 3.77 5.23 -0.89
CA THR A 58 3.24 5.84 0.34
C THR A 58 2.32 4.87 1.05
N GLU A 59 2.89 3.95 1.81
CA GLU A 59 2.15 2.96 2.58
C GLU A 59 2.05 3.35 4.05
N PRO A 60 0.83 3.35 4.65
CA PRO A 60 0.65 3.69 6.07
C PRO A 60 1.40 2.72 6.98
N GLN A 61 1.53 1.46 6.59
CA GLN A 61 2.24 0.44 7.35
C GLN A 61 3.75 0.74 7.48
N GLY A 62 4.38 1.32 6.46
CA GLY A 62 5.78 1.74 6.51
C GLY A 62 6.01 2.83 7.55
N ALA A 63 5.14 3.84 7.58
CA ALA A 63 5.20 4.92 8.57
C ALA A 63 5.02 4.40 10.00
N VAL A 64 3.99 3.56 10.24
CA VAL A 64 3.71 2.99 11.57
C VAL A 64 4.84 2.08 12.02
N SER A 65 5.38 1.23 11.13
CA SER A 65 6.50 0.34 11.45
C SER A 65 7.75 1.15 11.83
N THR A 66 8.11 2.15 11.04
CA THR A 66 9.26 3.02 11.33
C THR A 66 9.10 3.75 12.66
N ALA A 67 7.93 4.34 12.91
CA ALA A 67 7.64 5.02 14.16
C ALA A 67 7.77 4.05 15.36
N SER A 68 7.23 2.85 15.25
CA SER A 68 7.31 1.82 16.29
C SER A 68 8.75 1.40 16.56
N PHE A 69 9.57 1.20 15.53
CA PHE A 69 10.99 0.85 15.68
C PHE A 69 11.79 1.97 16.29
N VAL A 70 11.56 3.21 15.87
CA VAL A 70 12.24 4.38 16.46
C VAL A 70 11.85 4.56 17.92
N PHE A 71 10.57 4.32 18.26
CA PHE A 71 10.11 4.38 19.65
C PHE A 71 10.77 3.33 20.55
N GLN A 72 10.94 2.09 20.04
CA GLN A 72 11.52 0.99 20.82
C GLN A 72 13.04 1.01 20.90
N GLN A 73 13.73 1.42 19.85
CA GLN A 73 15.19 1.30 19.72
C GLN A 73 15.91 2.65 19.62
N GLY A 74 15.15 3.75 19.62
CA GLY A 74 15.73 5.08 19.44
C GLY A 74 16.17 5.34 18.00
N ALA A 75 17.16 6.23 17.83
CA ALA A 75 17.66 6.66 16.51
C ALA A 75 18.06 5.51 15.55
N PRO A 76 18.66 4.39 16.00
CA PRO A 76 18.93 3.24 15.13
C PRO A 76 17.71 2.68 14.42
N GLY A 77 16.50 2.81 14.97
CA GLY A 77 15.25 2.36 14.35
C GLY A 77 14.96 3.03 13.00
N SER A 78 15.49 4.24 12.77
CA SER A 78 15.35 4.97 11.50
C SER A 78 16.02 4.26 10.30
N TRP A 79 16.97 3.36 10.54
CA TRP A 79 17.63 2.58 9.50
C TRP A 79 16.64 1.76 8.66
N LEU A 80 15.50 1.37 9.22
CA LEU A 80 14.47 0.68 8.47
C LEU A 80 13.97 1.49 7.27
N SER A 81 13.86 2.81 7.42
CA SER A 81 13.46 3.72 6.34
C SER A 81 14.55 3.90 5.27
N PHE A 82 15.82 3.82 5.66
CA PHE A 82 16.94 3.95 4.73
C PHE A 82 17.10 2.77 3.78
N GLN A 83 16.52 1.61 4.11
CA GLN A 83 16.50 0.45 3.21
C GLN A 83 15.97 0.83 1.82
N THR A 84 14.95 1.67 1.75
CA THR A 84 14.33 2.13 0.49
C THR A 84 15.34 2.92 -0.36
N VAL A 85 16.19 3.72 0.26
CA VAL A 85 17.23 4.50 -0.44
C VAL A 85 18.26 3.59 -1.10
N PHE A 86 18.67 2.51 -0.43
CA PHE A 86 19.62 1.53 -0.96
C PHE A 86 19.03 0.69 -2.09
N MET A 87 17.70 0.56 -2.15
CA MET A 87 17.02 -0.13 -3.26
C MET A 87 16.92 0.72 -4.54
N ASN A 88 17.05 2.04 -4.46
CA ASN A 88 16.92 2.93 -5.61
C ASN A 88 17.89 2.61 -6.77
N PRO A 89 19.21 2.34 -6.55
CA PRO A 89 20.12 1.96 -7.62
C PRO A 89 19.68 0.68 -8.34
N TYR A 90 19.17 -0.31 -7.60
CA TYR A 90 18.63 -1.53 -8.18
C TYR A 90 17.47 -1.23 -9.15
N PHE A 91 16.55 -0.37 -8.76
CA PHE A 91 15.41 0.02 -9.61
C PHE A 91 15.87 0.77 -10.88
N TRP A 92 16.91 1.57 -10.82
CA TRP A 92 17.44 2.27 -12.01
C TRP A 92 17.89 1.29 -13.09
N PHE A 93 18.63 0.25 -12.72
CA PHE A 93 19.09 -0.76 -13.66
C PHE A 93 17.97 -1.69 -14.11
N MET A 94 17.17 -2.17 -13.17
CA MET A 94 16.10 -3.13 -13.44
C MET A 94 14.96 -2.55 -14.27
N ASN A 95 14.58 -1.31 -14.05
CA ASN A 95 13.50 -0.68 -14.84
C ASN A 95 13.84 -0.58 -16.32
N VAL A 96 15.09 -0.27 -16.65
CA VAL A 96 15.53 -0.23 -18.05
C VAL A 96 15.46 -1.63 -18.68
N TRP A 97 15.86 -2.63 -17.93
CA TRP A 97 15.84 -4.01 -18.37
C TRP A 97 14.42 -4.53 -18.58
N PHE A 98 13.53 -4.36 -17.61
CA PHE A 98 12.11 -4.73 -17.72
C PHE A 98 11.40 -4.04 -18.90
N ARG A 99 11.71 -2.78 -19.16
CA ARG A 99 11.17 -2.07 -20.33
C ARG A 99 11.62 -2.68 -21.66
N ARG A 100 12.84 -3.21 -21.74
CA ARG A 100 13.35 -3.87 -22.95
C ARG A 100 12.70 -5.24 -23.18
N VAL A 101 12.48 -6.00 -22.13
CA VAL A 101 11.89 -7.34 -22.21
C VAL A 101 10.41 -7.31 -22.62
N ARG A 102 9.67 -6.23 -22.31
CA ARG A 102 8.27 -5.99 -22.70
C ARG A 102 7.27 -7.08 -22.28
N LEU A 103 7.55 -7.84 -21.27
CA LEU A 103 6.63 -8.83 -20.72
C LEU A 103 5.58 -8.16 -19.83
N THR A 104 4.43 -8.81 -19.66
CA THR A 104 3.30 -8.26 -18.89
C THR A 104 3.50 -8.51 -17.41
N THR A 105 3.95 -9.69 -17.04
CA THR A 105 4.16 -10.11 -15.65
C THR A 105 5.58 -10.64 -15.43
N LEU A 106 6.00 -10.66 -14.16
CA LEU A 106 7.27 -11.27 -13.79
C LEU A 106 7.23 -12.81 -13.96
N SER A 107 6.05 -13.41 -13.87
CA SER A 107 5.85 -14.83 -14.16
C SER A 107 6.19 -15.17 -15.61
N ASP A 108 5.80 -14.31 -16.55
CA ASP A 108 6.12 -14.49 -17.99
C ASP A 108 7.62 -14.44 -18.24
N LEU A 109 8.35 -13.68 -17.41
CA LEU A 109 9.81 -13.63 -17.48
C LEU A 109 10.44 -14.98 -17.15
N PHE A 110 9.95 -15.67 -16.13
CA PHE A 110 10.44 -17.00 -15.78
C PHE A 110 10.15 -18.01 -16.88
N GLU A 111 8.94 -17.96 -17.47
CA GLU A 111 8.60 -18.82 -18.62
C GLU A 111 9.51 -18.54 -19.81
N ALA A 112 9.70 -17.27 -20.18
CA ALA A 112 10.53 -16.88 -21.32
C ALA A 112 12.02 -17.20 -21.11
N ARG A 113 12.52 -17.08 -19.87
CA ARG A 113 13.95 -17.29 -19.57
C ARG A 113 14.32 -18.78 -19.42
N PHE A 114 13.46 -19.54 -18.75
CA PHE A 114 13.74 -20.92 -18.37
C PHE A 114 12.97 -21.95 -19.20
N ASN A 115 12.10 -21.49 -20.12
CA ASN A 115 11.21 -22.32 -20.91
C ASN A 115 10.41 -23.34 -20.05
N SER A 116 10.01 -22.91 -18.86
CA SER A 116 9.34 -23.74 -17.87
C SER A 116 8.05 -23.09 -17.40
N ARG A 117 6.92 -23.60 -17.89
CA ARG A 117 5.59 -23.16 -17.48
C ARG A 117 5.30 -23.49 -16.00
N GLY A 118 5.87 -24.59 -15.50
CA GLY A 118 5.75 -24.97 -14.09
C GLY A 118 6.38 -23.95 -13.15
N LEU A 119 7.55 -23.41 -13.50
CA LEU A 119 8.23 -22.38 -12.72
C LEU A 119 7.44 -21.06 -12.72
N SER A 120 6.88 -20.69 -13.86
CA SER A 120 6.00 -19.51 -13.99
C SER A 120 4.76 -19.62 -13.09
N MET A 121 4.08 -20.78 -13.13
CA MET A 121 2.92 -21.04 -12.28
C MET A 121 3.27 -21.04 -10.78
N PHE A 122 4.36 -21.68 -10.40
CA PHE A 122 4.84 -21.67 -9.02
C PHE A 122 5.09 -20.25 -8.52
N TYR A 123 5.77 -19.43 -9.33
CA TYR A 123 6.01 -18.03 -8.99
C TYR A 123 4.71 -17.23 -8.87
N ALA A 124 3.76 -17.42 -9.78
CA ALA A 124 2.46 -16.75 -9.71
C ALA A 124 1.68 -17.10 -8.43
N LEU A 125 1.64 -18.40 -8.06
CA LEU A 125 1.00 -18.85 -6.81
C LEU A 125 1.68 -18.28 -5.57
N PHE A 126 3.02 -18.25 -5.56
CA PHE A 126 3.79 -17.64 -4.48
C PHE A 126 3.47 -16.16 -4.33
N GLN A 127 3.38 -15.43 -5.44
CA GLN A 127 3.03 -14.00 -5.42
C GLN A 127 1.62 -13.74 -4.91
N ILE A 128 0.65 -14.59 -5.25
CA ILE A 128 -0.73 -14.51 -4.71
C ILE A 128 -0.70 -14.69 -3.19
N LEU A 129 0.02 -15.68 -2.68
CA LEU A 129 0.15 -15.91 -1.25
C LEU A 129 0.77 -14.71 -0.54
N VAL A 130 1.87 -14.17 -1.08
CA VAL A 130 2.54 -12.97 -0.56
C VAL A 130 1.56 -11.78 -0.56
N ALA A 131 0.81 -11.57 -1.64
CA ALA A 131 -0.18 -10.51 -1.73
C ALA A 131 -1.28 -10.63 -0.66
N CYS A 132 -1.77 -11.85 -0.38
CA CYS A 132 -2.75 -12.09 0.69
C CYS A 132 -2.20 -11.71 2.07
N VAL A 133 -0.94 -12.05 2.35
CA VAL A 133 -0.28 -11.70 3.62
C VAL A 133 -0.14 -10.17 3.75
N PHE A 134 0.32 -9.49 2.70
CA PHE A 134 0.45 -8.03 2.71
C PHE A 134 -0.89 -7.31 2.85
N LEU A 135 -1.95 -7.80 2.17
CA LEU A 135 -3.30 -7.26 2.32
C LEU A 135 -3.81 -7.42 3.77
N GLY A 136 -3.57 -8.58 4.38
CA GLY A 136 -3.92 -8.81 5.78
C GLY A 136 -3.21 -7.83 6.71
N PHE A 137 -1.91 -7.67 6.53
CA PHE A 137 -1.10 -6.72 7.30
C PHE A 137 -1.55 -5.28 7.11
N GLY A 138 -1.80 -4.86 5.86
CA GLY A 138 -2.33 -3.54 5.54
C GLY A 138 -3.68 -3.24 6.20
N ASN A 139 -4.59 -4.22 6.20
CA ASN A 139 -5.91 -4.08 6.83
C ASN A 139 -5.80 -3.93 8.35
N VAL A 140 -4.94 -4.70 9.02
CA VAL A 140 -4.70 -4.56 10.47
C VAL A 140 -4.14 -3.17 10.80
N THR A 141 -3.20 -2.70 10.01
CA THR A 141 -2.62 -1.36 10.19
C THR A 141 -3.65 -0.26 9.97
N ALA A 142 -4.43 -0.34 8.89
CA ALA A 142 -5.52 0.60 8.62
C ALA A 142 -6.56 0.61 9.76
N TYR A 143 -6.92 -0.56 10.29
CA TYR A 143 -7.82 -0.66 11.43
C TYR A 143 -7.24 0.03 12.68
N LYS A 144 -5.97 -0.20 13.00
CA LYS A 144 -5.31 0.45 14.15
C LYS A 144 -5.28 1.98 14.00
N ILE A 145 -4.94 2.48 12.82
CA ILE A 145 -4.94 3.92 12.55
C ILE A 145 -6.36 4.48 12.68
N ALA A 146 -7.34 3.86 12.04
CA ALA A 146 -8.73 4.30 12.11
C ALA A 146 -9.26 4.28 13.56
N SER A 147 -8.93 3.25 14.33
CA SER A 147 -9.34 3.15 15.74
C SER A 147 -8.68 4.21 16.63
N SER A 148 -7.47 4.66 16.32
CA SER A 148 -6.78 5.71 17.06
C SER A 148 -7.31 7.12 16.76
N LEU A 149 -7.90 7.31 15.57
CA LEU A 149 -8.51 8.60 15.18
C LEU A 149 -9.93 8.78 15.76
N VAL A 150 -10.59 7.68 16.12
CA VAL A 150 -11.92 7.74 16.73
C VAL A 150 -11.77 8.01 18.22
N VAL A 151 -12.16 9.20 18.65
CA VAL A 151 -12.18 9.57 20.08
C VAL A 151 -13.17 8.67 20.81
N LYS A 152 -12.68 7.81 21.68
CA LYS A 152 -13.52 6.99 22.56
C LYS A 152 -14.15 7.89 23.63
N SER A 153 -15.45 7.73 23.88
CA SER A 153 -16.08 8.34 25.05
C SER A 153 -15.46 7.78 26.34
N GLU A 154 -15.35 8.56 27.39
CA GLU A 154 -14.75 8.13 28.68
C GLU A 154 -15.40 6.86 29.25
N SER A 155 -16.68 6.64 28.97
CA SER A 155 -17.42 5.43 29.36
C SER A 155 -16.96 4.16 28.62
N ALA A 156 -16.30 4.31 27.49
CA ALA A 156 -15.79 3.19 26.66
C ALA A 156 -14.30 2.95 26.86
N TRP A 157 -13.65 3.65 27.77
CA TRP A 157 -12.22 3.46 28.06
C TRP A 157 -11.95 2.15 28.76
N THR A 158 -11.01 1.41 28.24
CA THR A 158 -10.49 0.19 28.87
C THR A 158 -9.51 0.55 30.00
N VAL A 159 -9.16 -0.42 30.81
CA VAL A 159 -8.14 -0.24 31.87
C VAL A 159 -6.80 0.19 31.26
N GLU A 160 -6.46 -0.33 30.09
CA GLU A 160 -5.24 0.02 29.34
C GLU A 160 -5.28 1.48 28.83
N ASP A 161 -6.43 1.94 28.37
CA ASP A 161 -6.59 3.34 27.92
C ASP A 161 -6.37 4.34 29.07
N ARG A 162 -6.82 3.98 30.27
CA ARG A 162 -6.63 4.80 31.49
C ARG A 162 -5.18 4.79 31.98
N ALA A 163 -4.55 3.60 32.00
CA ALA A 163 -3.15 3.48 32.38
C ALA A 163 -2.21 4.25 31.43
N ALA A 164 -2.53 4.23 30.12
CA ALA A 164 -1.79 5.02 29.14
C ALA A 164 -1.93 6.52 29.39
N LEU A 165 -3.15 7.00 29.73
CA LEU A 165 -3.38 8.42 30.04
C LEU A 165 -2.62 8.87 31.30
N ASP A 166 -2.62 8.04 32.35
CA ASP A 166 -1.90 8.33 33.57
C ASP A 166 -0.39 8.39 33.32
N GLY A 167 0.16 7.49 32.49
CA GLY A 167 1.56 7.54 32.06
C GLY A 167 1.95 8.79 31.28
N TYR A 168 1.01 9.41 30.54
CA TYR A 168 1.24 10.70 29.86
C TYR A 168 1.13 11.91 30.80
N ARG A 169 0.42 11.79 31.92
CA ARG A 169 0.34 12.87 32.92
C ARG A 169 1.58 13.00 33.78
N ASP A 170 2.33 11.93 33.88
CA ASP A 170 3.57 11.88 34.69
C ASP A 170 4.84 12.28 33.90
N LEU A 171 4.68 12.67 32.60
CA LEU A 171 5.73 13.23 31.73
C LEU A 171 5.68 14.75 31.70
#